data_3c03832b6ac337b0f009f66e8b199ec7
#
_entry.id   3c03832b6ac337b0f009f66e8b199ec7
#
_cell.length_a   1.000
_cell.length_b   1.000
_cell.length_c   1.000
_cell.angle_alpha   90.00
_cell.angle_beta   90.00
_cell.angle_gamma   90.00
#
_symmetry.space_group_name_H-M   'P 1'
#
loop_
_entity.id
_entity.type
_entity.pdbx_description
1 polymer ?
#
loop_
_entity_poly.entity_id
_entity_poly.type
_entity_poly.pdbx_seq_one_letter_code
_entity_poly.pdbx_strand_id
1 'polypeptide(L)'
;MNAVYLAALTIIFTACANPNAKKLDTATEGTIHISVDETYKPLIDSEIKVFQSLYPQAHIIPTYKPEVECFRDLLNDSARMVIVTRDLNAEERDYFDKVKIVPNSLLLAWDAVALVVNRSNPDSVLKMDQVRGIMDGSNKDRKWQIVFDNANSSTVRYIKDSINKGKPLPPGTMAAKTNPEVIDYVSKNKDAIGVIGVSWISDPSDSLTIDFTNKVTVVKLRADYGSDYVGPYQYYIGTGAYPLKRGLFYCLKEPYHGLGTGFATFLGSYEGQLVIKQFRLFPARSNVVFREANLK
;
A
#
# COMPACT_ATOMS: atom_id res chain seq x y z
N MET A 1 26.16 -15.29 70.61
CA MET A 1 26.98 -14.96 69.45
C MET A 1 26.31 -15.39 68.12
N ASN A 2 24.99 -15.27 68.00
CA ASN A 2 24.23 -15.74 66.81
C ASN A 2 23.15 -14.76 66.29
N ALA A 3 23.15 -13.51 66.76
CA ALA A 3 22.13 -12.53 66.31
C ALA A 3 22.63 -11.49 65.27
N VAL A 4 23.92 -11.49 64.95
CA VAL A 4 24.52 -10.46 64.03
C VAL A 4 24.57 -10.94 62.59
N TYR A 5 24.43 -12.23 62.33
CA TYR A 5 24.48 -12.77 60.95
C TYR A 5 23.14 -12.78 60.20
N LEU A 6 22.01 -12.47 60.89
CA LEU A 6 20.70 -12.47 60.25
C LEU A 6 20.31 -11.09 59.64
N ALA A 7 21.04 -10.04 59.98
CA ALA A 7 20.78 -8.67 59.47
C ALA A 7 21.52 -8.33 58.17
N ALA A 8 22.46 -9.16 57.70
CA ALA A 8 23.27 -8.90 56.53
C ALA A 8 22.71 -9.47 55.22
N LEU A 9 21.59 -10.22 55.23
CA LEU A 9 21.06 -10.91 54.03
C LEU A 9 19.84 -10.23 53.40
N THR A 10 19.42 -9.07 53.90
CA THR A 10 18.19 -8.38 53.41
C THR A 10 18.45 -7.14 52.53
N ILE A 11 19.69 -6.88 52.07
CA ILE A 11 20.02 -5.63 51.36
C ILE A 11 20.38 -5.85 49.87
N ILE A 12 20.05 -6.95 49.21
CA ILE A 12 20.50 -7.20 47.82
C ILE A 12 19.34 -7.32 46.82
N PHE A 13 18.15 -6.78 47.07
CA PHE A 13 17.09 -6.78 46.08
C PHE A 13 16.50 -5.40 45.71
N THR A 14 17.26 -4.34 45.91
CA THR A 14 16.91 -3.00 45.31
C THR A 14 17.91 -2.64 44.25
N ALA A 15 18.07 -3.48 43.24
CA ALA A 15 18.93 -3.16 42.10
C ALA A 15 18.13 -3.11 40.80
N CYS A 16 18.29 -1.97 40.16
CA CYS A 16 18.08 -1.73 38.73
C CYS A 16 16.63 -1.55 38.21
N ALA A 17 15.83 -0.73 38.86
CA ALA A 17 14.94 0.09 38.06
C ALA A 17 15.74 1.32 37.64
N ASN A 18 16.25 1.35 36.41
CA ASN A 18 16.86 2.55 35.84
C ASN A 18 15.72 3.58 35.64
N PRO A 19 15.63 4.67 36.44
CA PRO A 19 14.55 5.65 36.33
C PRO A 19 14.55 6.39 34.99
N ASN A 20 15.63 6.26 34.20
CA ASN A 20 15.78 6.82 32.85
C ASN A 20 15.58 5.77 31.74
N ALA A 21 15.16 4.55 32.07
CA ALA A 21 14.82 3.58 31.04
C ALA A 21 13.61 4.11 30.27
N LYS A 22 13.79 4.44 28.98
CA LYS A 22 12.70 4.85 28.10
C LYS A 22 11.65 3.73 28.11
N LYS A 23 10.44 4.04 28.61
CA LYS A 23 9.33 3.09 28.60
C LYS A 23 9.09 2.67 27.15
N LEU A 24 9.21 1.37 26.87
CA LEU A 24 8.89 0.83 25.55
C LEU A 24 7.38 0.96 25.31
N ASP A 25 7.01 1.20 24.09
CA ASP A 25 5.62 1.11 23.66
C ASP A 25 5.12 -0.34 23.76
N THR A 26 3.83 -0.49 23.87
CA THR A 26 3.13 -1.79 23.87
C THR A 26 2.31 -1.95 22.60
N ALA A 27 1.67 -3.09 22.42
CA ALA A 27 0.80 -3.34 21.26
C ALA A 27 -0.37 -2.34 21.13
N THR A 28 -0.74 -1.64 22.20
CA THR A 28 -1.95 -0.78 22.27
C THR A 28 -1.69 0.61 22.84
N GLU A 29 -0.44 0.93 23.18
CA GLU A 29 -0.07 2.22 23.82
C GLU A 29 1.30 2.66 23.34
N GLY A 30 1.49 3.96 23.08
CA GLY A 30 2.74 4.59 22.71
C GLY A 30 2.69 5.28 21.35
N THR A 31 3.86 5.55 20.77
CA THR A 31 3.99 6.25 19.50
C THR A 31 4.92 5.50 18.56
N ILE A 32 4.49 5.32 17.31
CA ILE A 32 5.31 4.73 16.25
C ILE A 32 5.25 5.60 14.98
N HIS A 33 6.40 5.78 14.34
CA HIS A 33 6.49 6.33 12.99
C HIS A 33 6.48 5.19 11.97
N ILE A 34 5.64 5.30 10.96
CA ILE A 34 5.55 4.37 9.85
C ILE A 34 5.74 5.12 8.53
N SER A 35 6.34 4.47 7.54
CA SER A 35 6.44 5.02 6.19
C SER A 35 5.52 4.23 5.26
N VAL A 36 4.70 4.94 4.50
CA VAL A 36 3.62 4.36 3.70
C VAL A 36 3.76 4.84 2.26
N ASP A 37 3.69 3.93 1.31
CA ASP A 37 3.53 4.29 -0.09
C ASP A 37 2.30 5.19 -0.24
N GLU A 38 2.49 6.38 -0.81
CA GLU A 38 1.44 7.41 -0.92
C GLU A 38 0.19 6.92 -1.66
N THR A 39 0.33 5.88 -2.48
CA THR A 39 -0.77 5.21 -3.17
C THR A 39 -1.85 4.73 -2.19
N TYR A 40 -1.45 4.37 -0.96
CA TYR A 40 -2.36 3.82 0.05
C TYR A 40 -2.79 4.84 1.10
N LYS A 41 -2.50 6.13 0.89
CA LYS A 41 -2.87 7.17 1.87
C LYS A 41 -4.34 7.10 2.31
N PRO A 42 -5.35 7.04 1.42
CA PRO A 42 -6.75 7.01 1.86
C PRO A 42 -7.08 5.78 2.71
N LEU A 43 -6.58 4.61 2.32
CA LEU A 43 -6.77 3.36 3.05
C LEU A 43 -6.12 3.42 4.44
N ILE A 44 -4.84 3.79 4.51
CA ILE A 44 -4.08 3.74 5.76
C ILE A 44 -4.52 4.83 6.75
N ASP A 45 -4.95 6.00 6.28
CA ASP A 45 -5.59 7.00 7.15
C ASP A 45 -6.85 6.42 7.82
N SER A 46 -7.66 5.64 7.09
CA SER A 46 -8.86 4.97 7.63
C SER A 46 -8.49 3.85 8.61
N GLU A 47 -7.49 3.03 8.30
CA GLU A 47 -6.99 1.98 9.20
C GLU A 47 -6.49 2.56 10.52
N ILE A 48 -5.67 3.62 10.46
CA ILE A 48 -5.15 4.32 11.63
C ILE A 48 -6.29 4.90 12.47
N LYS A 49 -7.27 5.51 11.84
CA LYS A 49 -8.44 6.09 12.52
C LYS A 49 -9.21 5.02 13.29
N VAL A 50 -9.46 3.86 12.69
CA VAL A 50 -10.15 2.75 13.35
C VAL A 50 -9.29 2.19 14.48
N PHE A 51 -8.00 1.92 14.25
CA PHE A 51 -7.09 1.42 15.27
C PHE A 51 -7.01 2.34 16.48
N GLN A 52 -6.81 3.64 16.28
CA GLN A 52 -6.73 4.63 17.37
C GLN A 52 -8.07 4.87 18.08
N SER A 53 -9.20 4.60 17.43
CA SER A 53 -10.50 4.60 18.10
C SER A 53 -10.68 3.44 19.07
N LEU A 54 -10.07 2.27 18.75
CA LEU A 54 -10.06 1.10 19.63
C LEU A 54 -9.01 1.24 20.75
N TYR A 55 -7.89 1.90 20.45
CA TYR A 55 -6.75 2.07 21.34
C TYR A 55 -6.37 3.55 21.46
N PRO A 56 -7.06 4.35 22.29
CA PRO A 56 -6.88 5.82 22.34
C PRO A 56 -5.48 6.27 22.79
N GLN A 57 -4.68 5.40 23.40
CA GLN A 57 -3.29 5.68 23.82
C GLN A 57 -2.26 5.28 22.76
N ALA A 58 -2.70 4.76 21.62
CA ALA A 58 -1.85 4.43 20.48
C ALA A 58 -1.80 5.60 19.51
N HIS A 59 -0.58 6.01 19.14
CA HIS A 59 -0.35 7.10 18.18
C HIS A 59 0.49 6.60 17.02
N ILE A 60 -0.18 6.29 15.91
CA ILE A 60 0.47 5.92 14.66
C ILE A 60 0.69 7.20 13.85
N ILE A 61 1.96 7.50 13.52
CA ILE A 61 2.34 8.70 12.77
C ILE A 61 2.81 8.26 11.37
N PRO A 62 1.96 8.36 10.34
CA PRO A 62 2.33 7.97 8.98
C PRO A 62 3.11 9.10 8.29
N THR A 63 4.11 8.71 7.50
CA THR A 63 4.76 9.57 6.50
C THR A 63 4.49 8.96 5.13
N TYR A 64 3.75 9.69 4.28
CA TYR A 64 3.41 9.24 2.92
C TYR A 64 4.47 9.70 1.94
N LYS A 65 5.04 8.76 1.20
CA LYS A 65 6.14 9.00 0.27
C LYS A 65 6.24 7.89 -0.80
N PRO A 66 7.05 8.06 -1.84
CA PRO A 66 7.29 7.00 -2.82
C PRO A 66 7.84 5.72 -2.19
N GLU A 67 7.47 4.56 -2.71
CA GLU A 67 7.83 3.24 -2.19
C GLU A 67 9.34 3.07 -1.93
N VAL A 68 10.18 3.55 -2.84
CA VAL A 68 11.66 3.48 -2.70
C VAL A 68 12.14 4.19 -1.44
N GLU A 69 11.50 5.32 -1.09
CA GLU A 69 11.83 6.07 0.12
C GLU A 69 11.32 5.38 1.39
N CYS A 70 10.18 4.68 1.31
CA CYS A 70 9.69 3.86 2.43
C CYS A 70 10.69 2.77 2.81
N PHE A 71 11.22 2.03 1.83
CA PHE A 71 12.25 1.02 2.11
C PHE A 71 13.54 1.63 2.66
N ARG A 72 13.92 2.82 2.17
CA ARG A 72 15.07 3.55 2.73
C ARG A 72 14.87 3.89 4.21
N ASP A 73 13.67 4.31 4.60
CA ASP A 73 13.34 4.60 6.00
C ASP A 73 13.42 3.34 6.87
N LEU A 74 12.97 2.19 6.35
CA LEU A 74 13.07 0.92 7.05
C LEU A 74 14.53 0.50 7.26
N LEU A 75 15.39 0.66 6.24
CA LEU A 75 16.81 0.33 6.30
C LEU A 75 17.57 1.27 7.25
N ASN A 76 17.27 2.57 7.21
CA ASN A 76 17.95 3.61 8.01
C ASN A 76 17.39 3.78 9.42
N ASP A 77 16.49 2.92 9.88
CA ASP A 77 15.89 2.98 11.22
C ASP A 77 15.00 4.22 11.49
N SER A 78 14.59 4.91 10.43
CA SER A 78 13.69 6.07 10.52
C SER A 78 12.23 5.66 10.69
N ALA A 79 11.86 4.45 10.25
CA ALA A 79 10.57 3.83 10.46
C ALA A 79 10.75 2.38 10.88
N ARG A 80 9.94 1.93 11.84
CA ARG A 80 9.91 0.51 12.24
C ARG A 80 9.02 -0.34 11.35
N MET A 81 8.08 0.30 10.64
CA MET A 81 7.12 -0.36 9.76
C MET A 81 7.00 0.42 8.46
N VAL A 82 6.91 -0.32 7.36
CA VAL A 82 6.54 0.25 6.06
C VAL A 82 5.35 -0.50 5.48
N ILE A 83 4.51 0.21 4.71
CA ILE A 83 3.36 -0.34 3.99
C ILE A 83 3.56 -0.04 2.51
N VAL A 84 3.72 -1.08 1.70
CA VAL A 84 4.31 -1.04 0.36
C VAL A 84 3.69 -2.08 -0.57
N THR A 85 4.05 -2.06 -1.86
CA THR A 85 3.42 -2.94 -2.88
C THR A 85 4.21 -4.23 -3.17
N ARG A 86 5.29 -4.46 -2.47
CA ARG A 86 6.14 -5.67 -2.60
C ARG A 86 6.72 -6.08 -1.26
N ASP A 87 7.16 -7.29 -1.18
CA ASP A 87 7.99 -7.78 -0.09
C ASP A 87 9.45 -7.29 -0.24
N LEU A 88 10.26 -7.51 0.80
CA LEU A 88 11.71 -7.26 0.78
C LEU A 88 12.37 -8.03 -0.38
N ASN A 89 13.21 -7.35 -1.13
CA ASN A 89 14.03 -7.99 -2.16
C ASN A 89 15.25 -8.74 -1.55
N ALA A 90 16.02 -9.41 -2.38
CA ALA A 90 17.17 -10.20 -1.93
C ALA A 90 18.24 -9.33 -1.23
N GLU A 91 18.52 -8.14 -1.74
CA GLU A 91 19.54 -7.23 -1.18
C GLU A 91 19.10 -6.68 0.18
N GLU A 92 17.82 -6.34 0.32
CA GLU A 92 17.23 -5.86 1.57
C GLU A 92 17.23 -6.97 2.63
N ARG A 93 16.90 -8.20 2.27
CA ARG A 93 16.98 -9.37 3.17
C ARG A 93 18.42 -9.62 3.61
N ASP A 94 19.36 -9.61 2.69
CA ASP A 94 20.79 -9.80 2.97
C ASP A 94 21.35 -8.71 3.91
N TYR A 95 20.88 -7.47 3.76
CA TYR A 95 21.19 -6.40 4.70
C TYR A 95 20.68 -6.72 6.12
N PHE A 96 19.42 -7.13 6.27
CA PHE A 96 18.84 -7.47 7.58
C PHE A 96 19.51 -8.69 8.20
N ASP A 97 19.88 -9.68 7.42
CA ASP A 97 20.64 -10.85 7.89
C ASP A 97 22.01 -10.45 8.46
N LYS A 98 22.70 -9.51 7.81
CA LYS A 98 24.00 -8.98 8.28
C LYS A 98 23.88 -8.25 9.61
N VAL A 99 22.81 -7.50 9.81
CA VAL A 99 22.56 -6.78 11.07
C VAL A 99 21.80 -7.60 12.11
N LYS A 100 21.54 -8.89 11.82
CA LYS A 100 20.86 -9.84 12.73
C LYS A 100 19.45 -9.42 13.12
N ILE A 101 18.71 -8.79 12.21
CA ILE A 101 17.31 -8.44 12.35
C ILE A 101 16.50 -9.34 11.42
N VAL A 102 15.36 -9.85 11.91
CA VAL A 102 14.41 -10.62 11.07
C VAL A 102 13.14 -9.81 10.94
N PRO A 103 12.96 -9.06 9.86
CA PRO A 103 11.72 -8.32 9.62
C PRO A 103 10.55 -9.28 9.39
N ASN A 104 9.40 -8.95 9.95
CA ASN A 104 8.14 -9.62 9.64
C ASN A 104 7.48 -8.93 8.45
N SER A 105 7.34 -9.64 7.34
CA SER A 105 6.67 -9.16 6.13
C SER A 105 5.47 -10.03 5.80
N LEU A 106 4.32 -9.39 5.54
CA LEU A 106 3.09 -10.10 5.26
C LEU A 106 2.23 -9.40 4.21
N LEU A 107 1.61 -10.20 3.35
CA LEU A 107 0.57 -9.75 2.43
C LEU A 107 -0.70 -9.41 3.22
N LEU A 108 -1.16 -8.15 3.10
CA LEU A 108 -2.39 -7.64 3.71
C LEU A 108 -3.59 -7.77 2.79
N ALA A 109 -3.38 -7.48 1.50
CA ALA A 109 -4.43 -7.46 0.48
C ALA A 109 -3.86 -7.62 -0.93
N TRP A 110 -4.74 -7.92 -1.87
CA TRP A 110 -4.49 -7.71 -3.28
C TRP A 110 -5.07 -6.37 -3.70
N ASP A 111 -4.23 -5.55 -4.27
CA ASP A 111 -4.49 -4.24 -4.85
C ASP A 111 -4.39 -4.31 -6.38
N ALA A 112 -4.63 -3.21 -7.04
CA ALA A 112 -4.44 -3.06 -8.48
C ALA A 112 -3.97 -1.65 -8.87
N VAL A 113 -3.33 -1.58 -10.02
CA VAL A 113 -3.09 -0.32 -10.71
C VAL A 113 -4.26 -0.04 -11.64
N ALA A 114 -4.85 1.14 -11.55
CA ALA A 114 -5.91 1.59 -12.42
C ALA A 114 -5.37 2.53 -13.51
N LEU A 115 -5.89 2.36 -14.72
CA LEU A 115 -5.69 3.30 -15.82
C LEU A 115 -6.92 4.20 -15.91
N VAL A 116 -6.68 5.51 -16.02
CA VAL A 116 -7.74 6.52 -16.16
C VAL A 116 -7.51 7.37 -17.39
N VAL A 117 -8.59 7.71 -18.08
CA VAL A 117 -8.57 8.57 -19.26
C VAL A 117 -9.58 9.70 -19.12
N ASN A 118 -9.45 10.73 -19.94
CA ASN A 118 -10.43 11.80 -20.00
C ASN A 118 -11.82 11.25 -20.35
N ARG A 119 -12.87 11.81 -19.79
CA ARG A 119 -14.25 11.35 -20.04
C ARG A 119 -14.67 11.41 -21.52
N SER A 120 -14.09 12.32 -22.30
CA SER A 120 -14.34 12.41 -23.74
C SER A 120 -13.41 11.54 -24.58
N ASN A 121 -12.52 10.76 -23.96
CA ASN A 121 -11.64 9.84 -24.66
C ASN A 121 -12.43 8.60 -25.12
N PRO A 122 -12.40 8.20 -26.39
CA PRO A 122 -13.12 7.02 -26.89
C PRO A 122 -12.51 5.70 -26.38
N ASP A 123 -11.23 5.71 -25.98
CA ASP A 123 -10.47 4.50 -25.61
C ASP A 123 -10.64 4.17 -24.11
N SER A 124 -11.86 3.90 -23.70
CA SER A 124 -12.18 3.51 -22.31
C SER A 124 -12.11 1.99 -22.04
N VAL A 125 -11.77 1.20 -23.08
CA VAL A 125 -11.56 -0.24 -23.02
C VAL A 125 -10.30 -0.62 -23.78
N LEU A 126 -9.37 -1.34 -23.13
CA LEU A 126 -8.09 -1.70 -23.75
C LEU A 126 -7.77 -3.19 -23.52
N LYS A 127 -7.11 -3.81 -24.48
CA LYS A 127 -6.49 -5.13 -24.34
C LYS A 127 -5.09 -4.97 -23.71
N MET A 128 -4.57 -6.01 -23.07
CA MET A 128 -3.25 -5.94 -22.47
C MET A 128 -2.11 -5.73 -23.47
N ASP A 129 -2.24 -6.18 -24.70
CA ASP A 129 -1.28 -5.86 -25.77
C ASP A 129 -1.25 -4.36 -26.11
N GLN A 130 -2.43 -3.71 -26.15
CA GLN A 130 -2.52 -2.25 -26.33
C GLN A 130 -1.91 -1.52 -25.12
N VAL A 131 -2.21 -1.96 -23.89
CA VAL A 131 -1.60 -1.38 -22.68
C VAL A 131 -0.08 -1.48 -22.73
N ARG A 132 0.47 -2.65 -23.06
CA ARG A 132 1.92 -2.82 -23.22
C ARG A 132 2.50 -1.88 -24.27
N GLY A 133 1.83 -1.80 -25.44
CA GLY A 133 2.27 -0.91 -26.53
C GLY A 133 2.24 0.58 -26.13
N ILE A 134 1.26 1.01 -25.33
CA ILE A 134 1.22 2.36 -24.77
C ILE A 134 2.38 2.56 -23.79
N MET A 135 2.56 1.64 -22.84
CA MET A 135 3.53 1.78 -21.74
C MET A 135 4.99 1.62 -22.19
N ASP A 136 5.28 0.94 -23.30
CA ASP A 136 6.63 0.83 -23.87
C ASP A 136 6.86 1.77 -25.08
N GLY A 137 5.82 2.52 -25.49
CA GLY A 137 5.90 3.47 -26.60
C GLY A 137 5.86 2.85 -28.00
N SER A 138 5.58 1.55 -28.13
CA SER A 138 5.46 0.86 -29.42
C SER A 138 4.09 1.05 -30.09
N ASN A 139 3.08 1.54 -29.38
CA ASN A 139 1.77 1.86 -29.93
C ASN A 139 1.90 3.06 -30.90
N LYS A 140 1.54 2.83 -32.17
CA LYS A 140 1.59 3.86 -33.24
C LYS A 140 0.23 4.40 -33.65
N ASP A 141 -0.85 3.80 -33.13
CA ASP A 141 -2.22 4.14 -33.52
C ASP A 141 -2.61 5.55 -33.03
N ARG A 142 -2.05 5.91 -31.88
CA ARG A 142 -2.31 7.19 -31.24
C ARG A 142 -1.14 7.60 -30.35
N LYS A 143 -0.87 8.90 -30.29
CA LYS A 143 0.11 9.46 -29.33
C LYS A 143 -0.56 9.63 -27.98
N TRP A 144 -0.14 8.81 -27.00
CA TRP A 144 -0.57 8.90 -25.63
C TRP A 144 0.37 9.76 -24.78
N GLN A 145 -0.19 10.61 -23.94
CA GLN A 145 0.53 11.27 -22.86
C GLN A 145 0.37 10.45 -21.57
N ILE A 146 1.39 9.68 -21.22
CA ILE A 146 1.37 8.86 -19.99
C ILE A 146 1.71 9.75 -18.80
N VAL A 147 0.91 9.65 -17.73
CA VAL A 147 1.07 10.44 -16.50
C VAL A 147 1.02 9.53 -15.28
N PHE A 148 2.07 9.61 -14.47
CA PHE A 148 2.18 8.93 -13.17
C PHE A 148 2.15 9.94 -12.03
N ASP A 149 1.92 9.45 -10.82
CA ASP A 149 1.98 10.20 -9.57
C ASP A 149 3.39 10.72 -9.27
N ASN A 150 4.39 9.82 -9.25
CA ASN A 150 5.79 10.16 -8.95
C ASN A 150 6.74 9.26 -9.74
N ALA A 151 7.89 9.77 -10.12
CA ALA A 151 8.90 9.00 -10.87
C ALA A 151 9.45 7.78 -10.10
N ASN A 152 9.43 7.85 -8.76
CA ASN A 152 9.89 6.79 -7.85
C ASN A 152 8.74 6.02 -7.20
N SER A 153 7.51 6.15 -7.71
CA SER A 153 6.33 5.49 -7.15
C SER A 153 6.29 4.00 -7.45
N SER A 154 5.51 3.30 -6.65
CA SER A 154 5.21 1.89 -6.87
C SER A 154 4.46 1.63 -8.18
N THR A 155 3.65 2.59 -8.65
CA THR A 155 2.95 2.47 -9.93
C THR A 155 3.93 2.47 -11.10
N VAL A 156 4.93 3.37 -11.09
CA VAL A 156 6.03 3.39 -12.08
C VAL A 156 6.82 2.09 -12.04
N ARG A 157 7.25 1.64 -10.85
CA ARG A 157 7.98 0.39 -10.69
C ARG A 157 7.16 -0.79 -11.24
N TYR A 158 5.89 -0.89 -10.84
CA TYR A 158 5.01 -1.97 -11.29
C TYR A 158 4.89 -2.02 -12.83
N ILE A 159 4.68 -0.89 -13.48
CA ILE A 159 4.59 -0.84 -14.95
C ILE A 159 5.92 -1.23 -15.59
N LYS A 160 7.06 -0.71 -15.11
CA LYS A 160 8.37 -1.07 -15.64
C LYS A 160 8.67 -2.56 -15.50
N ASP A 161 8.47 -3.11 -14.30
CA ASP A 161 8.89 -4.49 -14.00
C ASP A 161 7.91 -5.51 -14.57
N SER A 162 6.60 -5.33 -14.34
CA SER A 162 5.58 -6.33 -14.66
C SER A 162 5.02 -6.20 -16.07
N ILE A 163 4.87 -4.97 -16.60
CA ILE A 163 4.25 -4.72 -17.89
C ILE A 163 5.31 -4.57 -18.99
N ASN A 164 6.31 -3.73 -18.76
CA ASN A 164 7.38 -3.46 -19.72
C ASN A 164 8.55 -4.46 -19.62
N LYS A 165 8.49 -5.43 -18.67
CA LYS A 165 9.54 -6.44 -18.47
C LYS A 165 10.95 -5.83 -18.34
N GLY A 166 11.07 -4.78 -17.51
CA GLY A 166 12.32 -4.07 -17.23
C GLY A 166 12.69 -2.98 -18.25
N LYS A 167 11.94 -2.82 -19.36
CA LYS A 167 12.20 -1.74 -20.31
C LYS A 167 11.81 -0.36 -19.71
N PRO A 168 12.51 0.70 -20.11
CA PRO A 168 12.17 2.06 -19.69
C PRO A 168 10.79 2.48 -20.21
N LEU A 169 10.21 3.47 -19.55
CA LEU A 169 9.01 4.16 -20.03
C LEU A 169 9.37 5.01 -21.26
N PRO A 170 8.41 5.26 -22.17
CA PRO A 170 8.67 6.03 -23.38
C PRO A 170 9.01 7.49 -23.06
N PRO A 171 9.81 8.14 -23.94
CA PRO A 171 10.11 9.56 -23.83
C PRO A 171 8.83 10.41 -23.79
N GLY A 172 8.80 11.43 -22.94
CA GLY A 172 7.63 12.29 -22.75
C GLY A 172 6.63 11.77 -21.72
N THR A 173 6.89 10.63 -21.07
CA THR A 173 6.15 10.23 -19.86
C THR A 173 6.29 11.31 -18.79
N MET A 174 5.18 11.69 -18.18
CA MET A 174 5.14 12.73 -17.14
C MET A 174 4.97 12.13 -15.76
N ALA A 175 5.56 12.77 -14.76
CA ALA A 175 5.27 12.56 -13.35
C ALA A 175 4.60 13.81 -12.78
N ALA A 176 3.38 13.67 -12.28
CA ALA A 176 2.76 14.63 -11.38
C ALA A 176 3.42 14.49 -9.99
N LYS A 177 2.88 15.11 -8.96
CA LYS A 177 3.42 14.90 -7.59
C LYS A 177 2.61 13.90 -6.81
N THR A 178 1.31 13.80 -7.12
CA THR A 178 0.34 13.00 -6.37
C THR A 178 -0.70 12.37 -7.28
N ASN A 179 -1.39 11.32 -6.81
CA ASN A 179 -2.49 10.70 -7.56
C ASN A 179 -3.64 11.68 -7.86
N PRO A 180 -4.07 12.59 -6.95
CA PRO A 180 -5.02 13.64 -7.29
C PRO A 180 -4.59 14.53 -8.45
N GLU A 181 -3.31 14.91 -8.53
CA GLU A 181 -2.79 15.72 -9.65
C GLU A 181 -2.79 14.95 -10.97
N VAL A 182 -2.57 13.64 -10.97
CA VAL A 182 -2.74 12.77 -12.16
C VAL A 182 -4.17 12.86 -12.67
N ILE A 183 -5.16 12.68 -11.77
CA ILE A 183 -6.58 12.74 -12.13
C ILE A 183 -6.95 14.12 -12.68
N ASP A 184 -6.47 15.17 -12.06
CA ASP A 184 -6.73 16.55 -12.47
C ASP A 184 -6.11 16.85 -13.86
N TYR A 185 -4.89 16.37 -14.12
CA TYR A 185 -4.25 16.47 -15.42
C TYR A 185 -5.03 15.72 -16.50
N VAL A 186 -5.39 14.46 -16.25
CA VAL A 186 -6.15 13.62 -17.20
C VAL A 186 -7.51 14.23 -17.51
N SER A 187 -8.18 14.81 -16.51
CA SER A 187 -9.48 15.47 -16.73
C SER A 187 -9.44 16.64 -17.72
N LYS A 188 -8.29 17.29 -17.85
CA LYS A 188 -8.07 18.46 -18.73
C LYS A 188 -7.44 18.10 -20.09
N ASN A 189 -6.88 16.88 -20.25
CA ASN A 189 -6.11 16.48 -21.42
C ASN A 189 -6.69 15.21 -22.06
N LYS A 190 -7.26 15.33 -23.25
CA LYS A 190 -7.95 14.22 -23.94
C LYS A 190 -7.03 13.05 -24.32
N ASP A 191 -5.75 13.34 -24.57
CA ASP A 191 -4.77 12.35 -25.00
C ASP A 191 -3.95 11.77 -23.83
N ALA A 192 -4.30 12.16 -22.59
CA ALA A 192 -3.65 11.65 -21.40
C ALA A 192 -4.22 10.29 -20.97
N ILE A 193 -3.32 9.42 -20.50
CA ILE A 193 -3.63 8.22 -19.77
C ILE A 193 -2.90 8.30 -18.42
N GLY A 194 -3.68 8.33 -17.34
CA GLY A 194 -3.16 8.36 -15.97
C GLY A 194 -3.02 6.96 -15.42
N VAL A 195 -1.95 6.75 -14.65
CA VAL A 195 -1.66 5.49 -13.93
C VAL A 195 -1.70 5.77 -12.45
N ILE A 196 -2.67 5.22 -11.75
CA ILE A 196 -2.94 5.48 -10.32
C ILE A 196 -3.18 4.20 -9.54
N GLY A 197 -3.07 4.26 -8.21
CA GLY A 197 -3.54 3.17 -7.36
C GLY A 197 -5.06 3.12 -7.27
N VAL A 198 -5.63 1.92 -7.23
CA VAL A 198 -7.09 1.75 -7.20
C VAL A 198 -7.73 2.33 -5.94
N SER A 199 -7.00 2.41 -4.82
CA SER A 199 -7.50 2.97 -3.55
C SER A 199 -7.99 4.43 -3.66
N TRP A 200 -7.50 5.19 -4.64
CA TRP A 200 -7.91 6.58 -4.88
C TRP A 200 -9.27 6.74 -5.56
N ILE A 201 -9.81 5.67 -6.12
CA ILE A 201 -11.09 5.67 -6.87
C ILE A 201 -12.05 4.59 -6.36
N SER A 202 -11.84 4.05 -5.17
CA SER A 202 -12.53 2.84 -4.74
C SER A 202 -13.58 3.06 -3.66
N ASP A 203 -13.46 4.06 -2.81
CA ASP A 203 -14.44 4.31 -1.75
C ASP A 203 -15.62 5.12 -2.27
N PRO A 204 -16.80 4.49 -2.46
CA PRO A 204 -17.98 5.19 -2.97
C PRO A 204 -18.62 6.12 -1.93
N SER A 205 -18.20 6.07 -0.67
CA SER A 205 -18.69 6.93 0.41
C SER A 205 -17.80 8.17 0.60
N ASP A 206 -16.59 8.17 0.03
CA ASP A 206 -15.68 9.30 0.12
C ASP A 206 -15.96 10.34 -0.98
N SER A 207 -16.13 11.59 -0.56
CA SER A 207 -16.43 12.71 -1.47
C SER A 207 -15.33 12.96 -2.51
N LEU A 208 -14.06 12.73 -2.17
CA LEU A 208 -12.94 12.85 -3.11
C LEU A 208 -12.97 11.76 -4.17
N THR A 209 -13.24 10.53 -3.78
CA THR A 209 -13.41 9.40 -4.72
C THR A 209 -14.56 9.66 -5.68
N ILE A 210 -15.68 10.18 -5.20
CA ILE A 210 -16.83 10.57 -6.06
C ILE A 210 -16.41 11.68 -7.03
N ASP A 211 -15.75 12.72 -6.57
CA ASP A 211 -15.26 13.81 -7.42
C ASP A 211 -14.28 13.29 -8.49
N PHE A 212 -13.33 12.43 -8.12
CA PHE A 212 -12.37 11.85 -9.04
C PHE A 212 -13.02 10.98 -10.11
N THR A 213 -13.95 10.10 -9.74
CA THR A 213 -14.68 9.25 -10.70
C THR A 213 -15.63 10.05 -11.60
N ASN A 214 -16.04 11.24 -11.17
CA ASN A 214 -16.78 12.17 -12.00
C ASN A 214 -15.91 12.93 -13.02
N LYS A 215 -14.62 13.08 -12.77
CA LYS A 215 -13.69 13.82 -13.64
C LYS A 215 -13.09 12.96 -14.77
N VAL A 216 -12.89 11.68 -14.53
CA VAL A 216 -12.21 10.76 -15.46
C VAL A 216 -13.01 9.49 -15.70
N THR A 217 -12.63 8.72 -16.72
CA THR A 217 -13.16 7.38 -16.99
C THR A 217 -12.11 6.34 -16.60
N VAL A 218 -12.49 5.38 -15.76
CA VAL A 218 -11.64 4.22 -15.43
C VAL A 218 -11.66 3.25 -16.59
N VAL A 219 -10.48 2.92 -17.12
CA VAL A 219 -10.33 2.02 -18.26
C VAL A 219 -10.61 0.58 -17.83
N LYS A 220 -11.46 -0.12 -18.61
CA LYS A 220 -11.66 -1.55 -18.49
C LYS A 220 -10.62 -2.29 -19.30
N LEU A 221 -10.05 -3.34 -18.72
CA LEU A 221 -8.98 -4.10 -19.34
C LEU A 221 -9.43 -5.54 -19.66
N ARG A 222 -8.94 -6.06 -20.79
CA ARG A 222 -9.04 -7.45 -21.12
C ARG A 222 -7.68 -8.12 -20.99
N ALA A 223 -7.59 -9.13 -20.11
CA ALA A 223 -6.41 -9.97 -19.97
C ALA A 223 -6.11 -10.76 -21.25
N ASP A 224 -4.87 -11.22 -21.43
CA ASP A 224 -4.45 -11.94 -22.64
C ASP A 224 -5.28 -13.20 -22.91
N TYR A 225 -5.67 -13.89 -21.84
CA TYR A 225 -6.48 -15.11 -21.90
C TYR A 225 -7.94 -14.88 -21.45
N GLY A 226 -8.33 -13.62 -21.23
CA GLY A 226 -9.70 -13.26 -20.82
C GLY A 226 -10.60 -12.98 -22.01
N SER A 227 -11.91 -13.30 -21.87
CA SER A 227 -12.95 -12.94 -22.83
C SER A 227 -13.45 -11.51 -22.63
N ASP A 228 -13.51 -11.06 -21.37
CA ASP A 228 -14.24 -9.86 -20.97
C ASP A 228 -13.34 -8.68 -20.64
N TYR A 229 -13.88 -7.48 -20.88
CA TYR A 229 -13.29 -6.23 -20.42
C TYR A 229 -13.78 -5.92 -19.01
N VAL A 230 -12.88 -5.99 -18.03
CA VAL A 230 -13.20 -5.82 -16.62
C VAL A 230 -12.52 -4.59 -16.02
N GLY A 231 -13.20 -3.91 -15.10
CA GLY A 231 -12.63 -2.82 -14.31
C GLY A 231 -11.86 -3.33 -13.09
N PRO A 232 -11.12 -2.45 -12.40
CA PRO A 232 -10.36 -2.81 -11.19
C PRO A 232 -11.27 -2.94 -9.96
N TYR A 233 -12.28 -3.80 -10.05
CA TYR A 233 -13.22 -4.08 -8.96
C TYR A 233 -12.77 -5.26 -8.13
N GLN A 234 -13.12 -5.25 -6.85
CA GLN A 234 -12.72 -6.25 -5.86
C GLN A 234 -12.87 -7.70 -6.36
N TYR A 235 -14.00 -8.02 -6.99
CA TYR A 235 -14.24 -9.35 -7.57
C TYR A 235 -13.16 -9.74 -8.60
N TYR A 236 -12.88 -8.87 -9.56
CA TYR A 236 -11.92 -9.16 -10.64
C TYR A 236 -10.48 -9.10 -10.17
N ILE A 237 -10.18 -8.28 -9.13
CA ILE A 237 -8.87 -8.29 -8.47
C ILE A 237 -8.69 -9.62 -7.72
N GLY A 238 -9.70 -10.07 -6.97
CA GLY A 238 -9.65 -11.30 -6.19
C GLY A 238 -9.49 -12.54 -7.05
N THR A 239 -10.29 -12.66 -8.11
CA THR A 239 -10.24 -13.79 -9.05
C THR A 239 -9.03 -13.75 -9.99
N GLY A 240 -8.29 -12.62 -10.05
CA GLY A 240 -7.18 -12.43 -10.98
C GLY A 240 -7.63 -12.13 -12.42
N ALA A 241 -8.90 -11.87 -12.67
CA ALA A 241 -9.40 -11.48 -13.99
C ALA A 241 -8.95 -10.07 -14.40
N TYR A 242 -8.74 -9.16 -13.42
CA TYR A 242 -8.14 -7.86 -13.70
C TYR A 242 -6.61 -7.98 -13.80
N PRO A 243 -6.00 -7.62 -14.94
CA PRO A 243 -4.62 -8.00 -15.23
C PRO A 243 -3.56 -7.16 -14.52
N LEU A 244 -3.87 -5.93 -14.05
CA LEU A 244 -2.90 -5.08 -13.35
C LEU A 244 -2.99 -5.22 -11.82
N LYS A 245 -3.08 -6.47 -11.35
CA LYS A 245 -3.12 -6.85 -9.95
C LYS A 245 -1.73 -6.80 -9.33
N ARG A 246 -1.63 -6.32 -8.06
CA ARG A 246 -0.40 -6.32 -7.25
C ARG A 246 -0.71 -6.60 -5.79
N GLY A 247 0.30 -6.88 -4.98
CA GLY A 247 0.14 -7.07 -3.54
C GLY A 247 0.18 -5.75 -2.77
N LEU A 248 -0.40 -5.75 -1.58
CA LEU A 248 -0.18 -4.76 -0.52
C LEU A 248 0.44 -5.49 0.66
N PHE A 249 1.61 -5.06 1.09
CA PHE A 249 2.39 -5.68 2.16
C PHE A 249 2.66 -4.69 3.29
N TYR A 250 2.83 -5.19 4.50
CA TYR A 250 3.65 -4.49 5.48
C TYR A 250 4.99 -5.21 5.64
N CYS A 251 6.04 -4.44 5.96
CA CYS A 251 7.31 -4.96 6.45
C CYS A 251 7.58 -4.28 7.81
N LEU A 252 7.67 -5.07 8.88
CA LEU A 252 7.85 -4.62 10.25
C LEU A 252 9.20 -5.07 10.79
N LYS A 253 9.99 -4.15 11.27
CA LYS A 253 11.27 -4.36 11.93
C LYS A 253 11.13 -3.99 13.41
N GLU A 254 10.65 -4.92 14.22
CA GLU A 254 10.41 -4.68 15.65
C GLU A 254 10.93 -5.86 16.48
N PRO A 255 11.89 -5.63 17.42
CA PRO A 255 12.53 -6.71 18.19
C PRO A 255 11.69 -7.19 19.39
N TYR A 256 10.56 -6.57 19.65
CA TYR A 256 9.65 -6.87 20.76
C TYR A 256 8.19 -6.66 20.33
N HIS A 257 7.25 -7.10 21.16
CA HIS A 257 5.82 -6.90 20.89
C HIS A 257 5.39 -5.46 21.25
N GLY A 258 5.77 -4.50 20.42
CA GLY A 258 5.44 -3.09 20.54
C GLY A 258 4.24 -2.67 19.69
N LEU A 259 4.09 -1.36 19.51
CA LEU A 259 2.94 -0.77 18.82
C LEU A 259 2.91 -1.12 17.33
N GLY A 260 4.07 -1.35 16.71
CA GLY A 260 4.14 -1.84 15.33
C GLY A 260 3.53 -3.24 15.19
N THR A 261 3.84 -4.14 16.13
CA THR A 261 3.23 -5.48 16.18
C THR A 261 1.73 -5.41 16.44
N GLY A 262 1.28 -4.49 17.33
CA GLY A 262 -0.15 -4.26 17.57
C GLY A 262 -0.89 -3.80 16.32
N PHE A 263 -0.36 -2.81 15.63
CA PHE A 263 -0.94 -2.29 14.39
C PHE A 263 -0.90 -3.34 13.26
N ALA A 264 0.20 -4.07 13.09
CA ALA A 264 0.29 -5.16 12.13
C ALA A 264 -0.75 -6.27 12.38
N THR A 265 -0.97 -6.61 13.65
CA THR A 265 -2.00 -7.58 14.06
C THR A 265 -3.39 -7.07 13.74
N PHE A 266 -3.67 -5.79 14.01
CA PHE A 266 -4.94 -5.14 13.68
C PHE A 266 -5.19 -5.14 12.16
N LEU A 267 -4.22 -4.75 11.33
CA LEU A 267 -4.34 -4.78 9.86
C LEU A 267 -4.71 -6.18 9.33
N GLY A 268 -4.25 -7.24 10.00
CA GLY A 268 -4.59 -8.62 9.69
C GLY A 268 -5.84 -9.15 10.40
N SER A 269 -6.45 -8.40 11.32
CA SER A 269 -7.66 -8.78 12.05
C SER A 269 -8.92 -8.65 11.18
N TYR A 270 -10.05 -9.10 11.73
CA TYR A 270 -11.33 -8.96 11.05
C TYR A 270 -11.69 -7.49 10.79
N GLU A 271 -11.46 -6.61 11.77
CA GLU A 271 -11.76 -5.18 11.71
C GLU A 271 -10.90 -4.48 10.64
N GLY A 272 -9.58 -4.69 10.64
CA GLY A 272 -8.69 -4.15 9.61
C GLY A 272 -9.04 -4.68 8.22
N GLN A 273 -9.30 -5.97 8.08
CA GLN A 273 -9.69 -6.55 6.79
C GLN A 273 -11.06 -6.05 6.30
N LEU A 274 -11.96 -5.59 7.19
CA LEU A 274 -13.19 -4.91 6.79
C LEU A 274 -12.92 -3.52 6.21
N VAL A 275 -11.99 -2.75 6.77
CA VAL A 275 -11.55 -1.46 6.20
C VAL A 275 -10.96 -1.69 4.80
N ILE A 276 -10.04 -2.64 4.64
CA ILE A 276 -9.51 -3.02 3.33
C ILE A 276 -10.63 -3.35 2.33
N LYS A 277 -11.64 -4.10 2.77
CA LYS A 277 -12.79 -4.45 1.94
C LYS A 277 -13.63 -3.23 1.53
N GLN A 278 -13.79 -2.24 2.41
CA GLN A 278 -14.49 -0.98 2.10
C GLN A 278 -13.79 -0.23 0.96
N PHE A 279 -12.46 -0.22 0.95
CA PHE A 279 -11.66 0.33 -0.15
C PHE A 279 -11.62 -0.56 -1.40
N ARG A 280 -12.48 -1.59 -1.46
CA ARG A 280 -12.63 -2.51 -2.61
C ARG A 280 -11.35 -3.24 -3.03
N LEU A 281 -10.33 -3.26 -2.18
CA LEU A 281 -9.20 -4.16 -2.31
C LEU A 281 -9.66 -5.56 -1.90
N PHE A 282 -8.96 -6.59 -2.38
CA PHE A 282 -9.29 -7.96 -2.02
C PHE A 282 -8.48 -8.37 -0.78
N PRO A 283 -9.13 -8.51 0.40
CA PRO A 283 -8.46 -8.85 1.65
C PRO A 283 -7.72 -10.18 1.57
N ALA A 284 -6.50 -10.25 2.11
CA ALA A 284 -5.72 -11.49 2.08
C ALA A 284 -6.16 -12.53 3.12
N ARG A 285 -6.83 -12.09 4.20
CA ARG A 285 -7.16 -12.91 5.37
C ARG A 285 -8.64 -13.05 5.68
N SER A 286 -9.54 -12.46 4.90
CA SER A 286 -10.97 -12.64 5.11
C SER A 286 -11.56 -13.60 4.08
N ASN A 287 -12.54 -14.42 4.52
CA ASN A 287 -13.33 -15.23 3.61
C ASN A 287 -14.28 -14.33 2.81
N VAL A 288 -13.88 -13.95 1.61
CA VAL A 288 -14.74 -13.22 0.68
C VAL A 288 -15.60 -14.24 -0.06
N VAL A 289 -16.88 -14.27 0.25
CA VAL A 289 -17.85 -15.13 -0.45
C VAL A 289 -18.48 -14.31 -1.58
N PHE A 290 -18.22 -14.71 -2.82
CA PHE A 290 -18.91 -14.17 -3.98
C PHE A 290 -20.23 -14.93 -4.18
N ARG A 291 -21.32 -14.20 -4.36
CA ARG A 291 -22.64 -14.76 -4.71
C ARG A 291 -23.07 -14.20 -6.05
N GLU A 292 -23.50 -15.05 -6.93
CA GLU A 292 -24.21 -14.62 -8.14
C GLU A 292 -25.56 -14.03 -7.72
N ALA A 293 -25.80 -12.78 -8.08
CA ALA A 293 -27.11 -12.15 -7.93
C ALA A 293 -27.85 -12.30 -9.26
N ASN A 294 -28.87 -13.16 -9.31
CA ASN A 294 -29.83 -13.16 -10.39
C ASN A 294 -30.72 -11.93 -10.23
N LEU A 295 -30.36 -10.84 -10.85
CA LEU A 295 -31.23 -9.68 -11.01
C LEU A 295 -32.26 -10.04 -12.08
N LYS A 296 -33.49 -10.36 -11.64
CA LYS A 296 -34.65 -10.48 -12.52
C LYS A 296 -35.15 -9.13 -12.92
#